data_c474cc1d87739a1c4796b716988e00c9
#
_entry.id   c474cc1d87739a1c4796b716988e00c9
#
_cell.length_a   1.000
_cell.length_b   1.000
_cell.length_c   1.000
_cell.angle_alpha   90.00
_cell.angle_beta   90.00
_cell.angle_gamma   90.00
#
_symmetry.space_group_name_H-M   'P 1'
#
loop_
_entity.id
_entity.type
_entity.pdbx_description
1 polymer ?
#
loop_
_entity_poly.entity_id
_entity_poly.type
_entity_poly.pdbx_seq_one_letter_code
_entity_poly.pdbx_strand_id
1 'polypeptide(L)'
;MSFDVAAAAYDRYMGKYSLLLSPQLADVAGVRSGQRVLDVGCGPGALTAELVARVGAPSVAAVDPSETFVAAARERNPGVEVFQASAEHLPFPALTFDAALAQLVVHFMPDPNIGLAEMARVTKRNGVIAACVWDHGGQGPLSLFWRAARELDPEVDDESRLPGVREGHLAELFEAAGLHEIEATVLWVSLEHATFEAWWEPFTNGVGPAGSFLASLGADRQVELRETCRTMIPTTPFVVTARAWAARGLA
;
A
#
# COMPACT_ATOMS: atom_id res chain seq x y z
N MET A 1 -11.64 -7.30 5.78
CA MET A 1 -11.08 -7.53 4.42
C MET A 1 -9.99 -8.56 4.54
N SER A 2 -10.03 -9.64 3.77
CA SER A 2 -9.04 -10.71 3.88
C SER A 2 -7.95 -10.49 2.84
N PHE A 3 -6.74 -10.14 3.29
CA PHE A 3 -5.52 -10.29 2.52
C PHE A 3 -4.89 -11.69 2.76
N ASP A 4 -5.68 -12.65 3.18
CA ASP A 4 -5.27 -14.05 3.34
C ASP A 4 -5.26 -14.74 1.97
N VAL A 5 -4.48 -14.16 1.06
CA VAL A 5 -4.30 -14.62 -0.31
C VAL A 5 -2.84 -14.98 -0.53
N ALA A 6 -2.58 -15.90 -1.46
CA ALA A 6 -1.21 -16.24 -1.81
C ALA A 6 -0.42 -14.99 -2.23
N ALA A 7 0.79 -14.81 -1.71
CA ALA A 7 1.67 -13.68 -2.03
C ALA A 7 1.82 -13.48 -3.56
N ALA A 8 1.86 -14.57 -4.33
CA ALA A 8 1.91 -14.53 -5.79
C ALA A 8 0.67 -13.89 -6.44
N ALA A 9 -0.52 -13.99 -5.82
CA ALA A 9 -1.72 -13.31 -6.34
C ALA A 9 -1.65 -11.80 -6.08
N TYR A 10 -1.18 -11.40 -4.88
CA TYR A 10 -0.91 -10.00 -4.57
C TYR A 10 0.13 -9.39 -5.51
N ASP A 11 1.23 -10.10 -5.80
CA ASP A 11 2.29 -9.63 -6.70
C ASP A 11 1.78 -9.35 -8.12
N ARG A 12 0.91 -10.21 -8.64
CA ARG A 12 0.29 -9.99 -9.95
C ARG A 12 -0.67 -8.80 -9.96
N TYR A 13 -1.33 -8.55 -8.84
CA TYR A 13 -2.31 -7.48 -8.68
C TYR A 13 -1.65 -6.13 -8.37
N MET A 14 -1.07 -5.99 -7.19
CA MET A 14 -0.56 -4.72 -6.68
C MET A 14 0.98 -4.67 -6.58
N GLY A 15 1.65 -5.84 -6.53
CA GLY A 15 3.09 -5.93 -6.30
C GLY A 15 3.93 -5.17 -7.32
N LYS A 16 3.54 -5.17 -8.61
CA LYS A 16 4.24 -4.43 -9.66
C LYS A 16 4.25 -2.92 -9.40
N TYR A 17 3.13 -2.36 -8.94
CA TYR A 17 3.03 -0.95 -8.55
C TYR A 17 3.80 -0.67 -7.27
N SER A 18 3.74 -1.59 -6.29
CA SER A 18 4.46 -1.47 -5.01
C SER A 18 5.97 -1.37 -5.21
N LEU A 19 6.53 -2.16 -6.11
CA LEU A 19 7.97 -2.12 -6.46
C LEU A 19 8.40 -0.76 -7.04
N LEU A 20 7.56 -0.12 -7.85
CA LEU A 20 7.83 1.21 -8.42
C LEU A 20 7.67 2.34 -7.39
N LEU A 21 6.83 2.11 -6.38
CA LEU A 21 6.52 3.09 -5.34
C LEU A 21 7.57 3.08 -4.20
N SER A 22 8.11 1.90 -3.88
CA SER A 22 9.01 1.69 -2.73
C SER A 22 10.24 2.62 -2.73
N PRO A 23 10.99 2.80 -3.83
CA PRO A 23 12.11 3.75 -3.86
C PRO A 23 11.68 5.18 -3.56
N GLN A 24 10.54 5.62 -4.11
CA GLN A 24 10.03 6.97 -3.92
C GLN A 24 9.63 7.23 -2.47
N LEU A 25 8.95 6.27 -1.81
CA LEU A 25 8.60 6.42 -0.39
C LEU A 25 9.85 6.41 0.50
N ALA A 26 10.82 5.57 0.20
CA ALA A 26 12.09 5.55 0.94
C ALA A 26 12.89 6.86 0.75
N ASP A 27 12.78 7.52 -0.41
CA ASP A 27 13.35 8.87 -0.65
C ASP A 27 12.60 9.94 0.16
N VAL A 28 11.27 9.92 0.18
CA VAL A 28 10.44 10.82 1.03
C VAL A 28 10.83 10.69 2.50
N ALA A 29 11.04 9.47 2.98
CA ALA A 29 11.49 9.23 4.35
C ALA A 29 12.96 9.58 4.59
N GLY A 30 13.75 9.84 3.55
CA GLY A 30 15.19 10.12 3.67
C GLY A 30 15.98 8.94 4.22
N VAL A 31 15.60 7.70 3.89
CA VAL A 31 16.28 6.48 4.37
C VAL A 31 17.68 6.37 3.80
N ARG A 32 18.67 6.24 4.70
CA ARG A 32 20.09 6.18 4.35
C ARG A 32 20.87 5.21 5.25
N SER A 33 22.03 4.80 4.78
CA SER A 33 22.92 3.91 5.52
C SER A 33 23.17 4.39 6.96
N GLY A 34 23.25 3.43 7.88
CA GLY A 34 23.45 3.67 9.32
C GLY A 34 22.15 3.83 10.12
N GLN A 35 20.98 3.89 9.46
CA GLN A 35 19.69 3.94 10.14
C GLN A 35 19.16 2.52 10.42
N ARG A 36 18.38 2.37 11.50
CA ARG A 36 17.52 1.22 11.74
C ARG A 36 16.08 1.59 11.37
N VAL A 37 15.47 0.83 10.47
CA VAL A 37 14.18 1.18 9.87
C VAL A 37 13.14 0.08 10.05
N LEU A 38 11.87 0.48 10.15
CA LEU A 38 10.71 -0.41 10.27
C LEU A 38 9.80 -0.27 9.04
N ASP A 39 9.44 -1.40 8.46
CA ASP A 39 8.39 -1.54 7.43
C ASP A 39 7.10 -2.03 8.09
N VAL A 40 6.07 -1.19 8.14
CA VAL A 40 4.78 -1.48 8.78
C VAL A 40 3.74 -1.86 7.72
N GLY A 41 3.19 -3.07 7.83
CA GLY A 41 2.32 -3.66 6.81
C GLY A 41 3.13 -4.06 5.57
N CYS A 42 4.22 -4.79 5.79
CA CYS A 42 5.23 -5.07 4.76
C CYS A 42 4.69 -5.90 3.58
N GLY A 43 3.52 -6.53 3.72
CA GLY A 43 3.01 -7.46 2.72
C GLY A 43 4.04 -8.52 2.35
N PRO A 44 4.16 -8.91 1.07
CA PRO A 44 5.18 -9.85 0.63
C PRO A 44 6.62 -9.29 0.60
N GLY A 45 6.87 -8.04 1.07
CA GLY A 45 8.21 -7.49 1.28
C GLY A 45 8.75 -6.58 0.17
N ALA A 46 7.90 -5.89 -0.60
CA ALA A 46 8.36 -5.00 -1.67
C ALA A 46 9.15 -3.79 -1.12
N LEU A 47 8.58 -3.05 -0.13
CA LEU A 47 9.28 -1.97 0.53
C LEU A 47 10.45 -2.51 1.38
N THR A 48 10.26 -3.65 2.06
CA THR A 48 11.31 -4.31 2.84
C THR A 48 12.58 -4.51 1.99
N ALA A 49 12.45 -5.02 0.75
CA ALA A 49 13.58 -5.23 -0.16
C ALA A 49 14.32 -3.92 -0.51
N GLU A 50 13.58 -2.84 -0.75
CA GLU A 50 14.15 -1.51 -0.99
C GLU A 50 14.91 -0.98 0.24
N LEU A 51 14.33 -1.15 1.44
CA LEU A 51 14.97 -0.76 2.69
C LEU A 51 16.26 -1.57 2.93
N VAL A 52 16.24 -2.88 2.66
CA VAL A 52 17.43 -3.75 2.72
C VAL A 52 18.54 -3.25 1.79
N ALA A 53 18.19 -2.84 0.59
CA ALA A 53 19.15 -2.30 -0.37
C ALA A 53 19.83 -1.01 0.15
N ARG A 54 19.13 -0.19 0.94
CA ARG A 54 19.65 1.07 1.48
C ARG A 54 20.46 0.92 2.78
N VAL A 55 19.98 0.10 3.70
CA VAL A 55 20.55 0.06 5.07
C VAL A 55 21.12 -1.32 5.47
N GLY A 56 20.92 -2.35 4.65
CA GLY A 56 21.30 -3.73 4.95
C GLY A 56 20.26 -4.47 5.80
N ALA A 57 20.11 -5.77 5.56
CA ALA A 57 19.08 -6.59 6.20
C ALA A 57 19.07 -6.54 7.75
N PRO A 58 20.21 -6.55 8.47
CA PRO A 58 20.21 -6.48 9.93
C PRO A 58 19.64 -5.17 10.51
N SER A 59 19.54 -4.12 9.69
CA SER A 59 19.02 -2.81 10.07
C SER A 59 17.54 -2.63 9.74
N VAL A 60 16.91 -3.63 9.14
CA VAL A 60 15.49 -3.61 8.78
C VAL A 60 14.70 -4.54 9.67
N ALA A 61 13.59 -4.07 10.21
CA ALA A 61 12.53 -4.89 10.76
C ALA A 61 11.23 -4.67 9.96
N ALA A 62 10.36 -5.67 9.94
CA ALA A 62 9.10 -5.60 9.21
C ALA A 62 7.97 -6.27 10.00
N VAL A 63 6.74 -5.77 9.82
CA VAL A 63 5.55 -6.37 10.41
C VAL A 63 4.41 -6.44 9.40
N ASP A 64 3.59 -7.50 9.48
CA ASP A 64 2.34 -7.63 8.75
C ASP A 64 1.37 -8.50 9.56
N PRO A 65 0.05 -8.23 9.57
CA PRO A 65 -0.92 -9.08 10.26
C PRO A 65 -1.16 -10.43 9.58
N SER A 66 -0.89 -10.56 8.29
CA SER A 66 -1.08 -11.80 7.50
C SER A 66 0.11 -12.74 7.68
N GLU A 67 -0.14 -13.93 8.24
CA GLU A 67 0.87 -14.98 8.35
C GLU A 67 1.47 -15.37 6.98
N THR A 68 0.62 -15.43 5.96
CA THR A 68 1.03 -15.73 4.57
C THR A 68 2.02 -14.69 4.03
N PHE A 69 1.77 -13.41 4.29
CA PHE A 69 2.68 -12.34 3.85
C PHE A 69 3.97 -12.33 4.66
N VAL A 70 3.89 -12.55 5.98
CA VAL A 70 5.08 -12.67 6.83
C VAL A 70 5.99 -13.80 6.34
N ALA A 71 5.44 -14.98 6.01
CA ALA A 71 6.21 -16.09 5.46
C ALA A 71 6.90 -15.72 4.14
N ALA A 72 6.17 -15.07 3.21
CA ALA A 72 6.72 -14.63 1.94
C ALA A 72 7.80 -13.54 2.12
N ALA A 73 7.58 -12.58 3.03
CA ALA A 73 8.55 -11.52 3.31
C ALA A 73 9.86 -12.08 3.88
N ARG A 74 9.78 -13.07 4.79
CA ARG A 74 10.96 -13.78 5.35
C ARG A 74 11.75 -14.52 4.27
N GLU A 75 11.04 -15.22 3.39
CA GLU A 75 11.68 -15.96 2.29
C GLU A 75 12.42 -15.02 1.33
N ARG A 76 11.81 -13.89 0.99
CA ARG A 76 12.34 -12.93 0.01
C ARG A 76 13.44 -12.01 0.57
N ASN A 77 13.43 -11.78 1.88
CA ASN A 77 14.34 -10.84 2.53
C ASN A 77 15.11 -11.56 3.67
N PRO A 78 16.01 -12.50 3.34
CA PRO A 78 16.74 -13.25 4.35
C PRO A 78 17.59 -12.31 5.23
N GLY A 79 17.53 -12.53 6.54
CA GLY A 79 18.26 -11.71 7.53
C GLY A 79 17.49 -10.50 8.06
N VAL A 80 16.27 -10.23 7.54
CA VAL A 80 15.35 -9.24 8.11
C VAL A 80 14.54 -9.86 9.25
N GLU A 81 14.35 -9.11 10.34
CA GLU A 81 13.43 -9.49 11.42
C GLU A 81 11.98 -9.20 11.00
N VAL A 82 11.22 -10.24 10.63
CA VAL A 82 9.82 -10.09 10.22
C VAL A 82 8.90 -10.72 11.27
N PHE A 83 7.92 -9.93 11.79
CA PHE A 83 6.98 -10.36 12.81
C PHE A 83 5.54 -10.34 12.29
N GLN A 84 4.72 -11.26 12.77
CA GLN A 84 3.27 -11.17 12.60
C GLN A 84 2.71 -10.22 13.66
N ALA A 85 2.29 -9.02 13.24
CA ALA A 85 1.71 -8.01 14.12
C ALA A 85 0.89 -7.00 13.33
N SER A 86 -0.07 -6.36 13.97
CA SER A 86 -0.80 -5.22 13.41
C SER A 86 -0.06 -3.90 13.68
N ALA A 87 -0.38 -2.87 12.89
CA ALA A 87 0.18 -1.54 13.07
C ALA A 87 -0.18 -0.93 14.44
N GLU A 88 -1.34 -1.29 14.99
CA GLU A 88 -1.84 -0.82 16.28
C GLU A 88 -1.15 -1.47 17.49
N HIS A 89 -0.36 -2.52 17.28
CA HIS A 89 0.34 -3.26 18.34
C HIS A 89 1.72 -3.72 17.86
N LEU A 90 2.65 -2.78 17.74
CA LEU A 90 4.01 -3.06 17.27
C LEU A 90 4.85 -3.75 18.36
N PRO A 91 5.47 -4.91 18.09
CA PRO A 91 6.18 -5.72 19.08
C PRO A 91 7.58 -5.19 19.38
N PHE A 92 7.75 -3.88 19.40
CA PHE A 92 9.06 -3.25 19.61
C PHE A 92 9.01 -2.27 20.79
N PRO A 93 10.13 -2.11 21.52
CA PRO A 93 10.27 -1.05 22.51
C PRO A 93 10.10 0.35 21.87
N ALA A 94 9.75 1.33 22.69
CA ALA A 94 9.76 2.72 22.27
C ALA A 94 11.17 3.16 21.82
N LEU A 95 11.24 4.14 20.92
CA LEU A 95 12.48 4.80 20.49
C LEU A 95 13.52 3.82 19.89
N THR A 96 13.07 2.83 19.15
CA THR A 96 13.91 1.77 18.56
C THR A 96 14.44 2.15 17.18
N PHE A 97 13.60 2.77 16.34
CA PHE A 97 13.90 2.99 14.92
C PHE A 97 14.23 4.45 14.61
N ASP A 98 15.08 4.65 13.61
CA ASP A 98 15.37 5.99 13.07
C ASP A 98 14.25 6.44 12.11
N ALA A 99 13.57 5.48 11.46
CA ALA A 99 12.41 5.73 10.64
C ALA A 99 11.44 4.55 10.66
N ALA A 100 10.13 4.82 10.54
CA ALA A 100 9.07 3.83 10.34
C ALA A 100 8.25 4.22 9.10
N LEU A 101 8.07 3.28 8.18
CA LEU A 101 7.40 3.51 6.90
C LEU A 101 6.16 2.60 6.77
N ALA A 102 5.10 3.11 6.14
CA ALA A 102 3.88 2.35 5.82
C ALA A 102 3.47 2.58 4.37
N GLN A 103 3.74 1.61 3.50
CA GLN A 103 3.42 1.69 2.08
C GLN A 103 2.09 1.02 1.78
N LEU A 104 1.08 1.80 1.40
CA LEU A 104 -0.26 1.32 1.03
C LEU A 104 -1.00 0.58 2.17
N VAL A 105 -0.82 1.03 3.41
CA VAL A 105 -1.31 0.35 4.62
C VAL A 105 -2.30 1.20 5.42
N VAL A 106 -2.06 2.50 5.59
CA VAL A 106 -2.82 3.38 6.49
C VAL A 106 -4.33 3.28 6.28
N HIS A 107 -4.78 3.18 5.03
CA HIS A 107 -6.19 3.06 4.67
C HIS A 107 -6.82 1.70 5.02
N PHE A 108 -6.02 0.71 5.39
CA PHE A 108 -6.48 -0.62 5.84
C PHE A 108 -6.32 -0.85 7.34
N MET A 109 -5.71 0.08 8.07
CA MET A 109 -5.63 0.00 9.53
C MET A 109 -7.04 0.10 10.13
N PRO A 110 -7.43 -0.80 11.04
CA PRO A 110 -8.68 -0.69 11.80
C PRO A 110 -8.84 0.68 12.49
N ASP A 111 -7.76 1.21 13.09
CA ASP A 111 -7.69 2.58 13.59
C ASP A 111 -6.35 3.21 13.17
N PRO A 112 -6.33 4.04 12.12
CA PRO A 112 -5.11 4.68 11.64
C PRO A 112 -4.47 5.63 12.66
N ASN A 113 -5.24 6.22 13.59
CA ASN A 113 -4.66 7.08 14.62
C ASN A 113 -3.85 6.26 15.62
N ILE A 114 -4.34 5.08 16.02
CA ILE A 114 -3.60 4.17 16.91
C ILE A 114 -2.37 3.63 16.17
N GLY A 115 -2.52 3.20 14.91
CA GLY A 115 -1.40 2.67 14.12
C GLY A 115 -0.28 3.69 13.94
N LEU A 116 -0.60 4.93 13.57
CA LEU A 116 0.38 6.01 13.42
C LEU A 116 1.00 6.41 14.77
N ALA A 117 0.22 6.43 15.87
CA ALA A 117 0.76 6.69 17.22
C ALA A 117 1.73 5.57 17.66
N GLU A 118 1.47 4.30 17.34
CA GLU A 118 2.39 3.19 17.59
C GLU A 118 3.67 3.32 16.76
N MET A 119 3.55 3.71 15.49
CA MET A 119 4.73 4.04 14.66
C MET A 119 5.54 5.17 15.31
N ALA A 120 4.91 6.22 15.82
CA ALA A 120 5.59 7.29 16.55
C ALA A 120 6.26 6.77 17.83
N ARG A 121 5.57 5.94 18.62
CA ARG A 121 6.11 5.37 19.86
C ARG A 121 7.41 4.58 19.64
N VAL A 122 7.45 3.76 18.59
CA VAL A 122 8.64 2.93 18.31
C VAL A 122 9.75 3.69 17.58
N THR A 123 9.46 4.87 17.05
CA THR A 123 10.43 5.73 16.37
C THR A 123 11.12 6.63 17.38
N LYS A 124 12.42 6.88 17.19
CA LYS A 124 13.22 7.79 18.03
C LYS A 124 12.68 9.22 17.94
N ARG A 125 12.93 10.02 18.97
CA ARG A 125 12.58 11.45 18.93
C ARG A 125 13.21 12.12 17.71
N ASN A 126 12.44 12.88 16.96
CA ASN A 126 12.79 13.48 15.67
C ASN A 126 13.17 12.43 14.58
N GLY A 127 12.84 11.15 14.81
CA GLY A 127 12.89 10.14 13.78
C GLY A 127 11.72 10.30 12.80
N VAL A 128 11.85 9.76 11.60
CA VAL A 128 10.89 9.98 10.51
C VAL A 128 9.81 8.92 10.50
N ILE A 129 8.56 9.35 10.40
CA ILE A 129 7.44 8.50 9.95
C ILE A 129 7.08 8.92 8.53
N ALA A 130 6.95 7.95 7.62
CA ALA A 130 6.47 8.21 6.27
C ALA A 130 5.43 7.18 5.85
N ALA A 131 4.41 7.63 5.15
CA ALA A 131 3.41 6.74 4.59
C ALA A 131 2.97 7.19 3.20
N CYS A 132 2.43 6.26 2.41
CA CYS A 132 1.71 6.59 1.20
C CYS A 132 0.48 5.71 1.03
N VAL A 133 -0.53 6.24 0.36
CA VAL A 133 -1.78 5.58 0.01
C VAL A 133 -2.18 5.95 -1.42
N TRP A 134 -2.86 5.05 -2.13
CA TRP A 134 -3.35 5.39 -3.45
C TRP A 134 -4.42 6.49 -3.40
N ASP A 135 -4.47 7.31 -4.44
CA ASP A 135 -5.57 8.23 -4.71
C ASP A 135 -6.78 7.44 -5.25
N HIS A 136 -7.53 6.78 -4.36
CA HIS A 136 -8.67 5.95 -4.76
C HIS A 136 -9.86 6.77 -5.27
N GLY A 137 -9.98 8.03 -4.85
CA GLY A 137 -11.04 8.93 -5.32
C GLY A 137 -10.77 9.55 -6.70
N GLY A 138 -9.51 9.50 -7.19
CA GLY A 138 -9.09 10.18 -8.41
C GLY A 138 -8.31 9.28 -9.37
N GLN A 139 -6.99 9.29 -9.26
CA GLN A 139 -6.07 8.68 -10.24
C GLN A 139 -5.23 7.53 -9.62
N GLY A 140 -5.87 6.63 -8.88
CA GLY A 140 -5.23 5.42 -8.39
C GLY A 140 -5.14 4.32 -9.46
N PRO A 141 -4.43 3.21 -9.21
CA PRO A 141 -4.26 2.12 -10.18
C PRO A 141 -5.57 1.40 -10.49
N LEU A 142 -6.56 1.49 -9.61
CA LEU A 142 -7.88 0.85 -9.72
C LEU A 142 -8.98 1.80 -10.23
N SER A 143 -8.64 3.05 -10.54
CA SER A 143 -9.61 4.08 -10.90
C SER A 143 -10.46 3.72 -12.11
N LEU A 144 -9.88 3.02 -13.09
CA LEU A 144 -10.61 2.55 -14.27
C LEU A 144 -11.63 1.47 -13.91
N PHE A 145 -11.23 0.50 -13.08
CA PHE A 145 -12.12 -0.56 -12.59
C PHE A 145 -13.30 0.03 -11.80
N TRP A 146 -13.04 0.89 -10.83
CA TRP A 146 -14.09 1.49 -10.01
C TRP A 146 -14.98 2.46 -10.79
N ARG A 147 -14.44 3.15 -11.80
CA ARG A 147 -15.28 3.95 -12.72
C ARG A 147 -16.26 3.08 -13.48
N ALA A 148 -15.82 1.95 -14.03
CA ALA A 148 -16.72 1.00 -14.70
C ALA A 148 -17.72 0.39 -13.73
N ALA A 149 -17.33 0.06 -12.50
CA ALA A 149 -18.23 -0.45 -11.49
C ALA A 149 -19.34 0.55 -11.13
N ARG A 150 -19.01 1.85 -11.01
CA ARG A 150 -20.00 2.93 -10.77
C ARG A 150 -20.94 3.17 -11.95
N GLU A 151 -20.54 2.88 -13.19
CA GLU A 151 -21.47 2.92 -14.34
C GLU A 151 -22.55 1.84 -14.22
N LEU A 152 -22.22 0.68 -13.64
CA LEU A 152 -23.16 -0.42 -13.44
C LEU A 152 -23.97 -0.29 -12.15
N ASP A 153 -23.37 0.28 -11.10
CA ASP A 153 -23.97 0.52 -9.79
C ASP A 153 -23.43 1.83 -9.21
N PRO A 154 -24.17 2.95 -9.32
CA PRO A 154 -23.72 4.24 -8.78
C PRO A 154 -23.51 4.26 -7.26
N GLU A 155 -24.10 3.31 -6.52
CA GLU A 155 -24.00 3.20 -5.06
C GLU A 155 -22.93 2.19 -4.62
N VAL A 156 -22.09 1.71 -5.55
CA VAL A 156 -21.02 0.76 -5.21
C VAL A 156 -20.13 1.33 -4.11
N ASP A 157 -19.90 0.51 -3.08
CA ASP A 157 -18.97 0.86 -2.00
C ASP A 157 -17.53 0.59 -2.46
N ASP A 158 -16.92 1.64 -2.98
CA ASP A 158 -15.54 1.62 -3.47
C ASP A 158 -14.55 2.11 -2.38
N GLU A 159 -13.27 2.14 -2.73
CA GLU A 159 -12.20 2.53 -1.80
C GLU A 159 -12.05 4.05 -1.60
N SER A 160 -12.90 4.88 -2.24
CA SER A 160 -12.74 6.35 -2.22
C SER A 160 -13.01 7.01 -0.87
N ARG A 161 -13.64 6.29 0.07
CA ARG A 161 -13.97 6.77 1.42
C ARG A 161 -13.00 6.30 2.49
N LEU A 162 -12.02 5.46 2.15
CA LEU A 162 -11.04 4.95 3.09
C LEU A 162 -10.16 6.07 3.68
N PRO A 163 -9.56 5.87 4.88
CA PRO A 163 -8.66 6.86 5.47
C PRO A 163 -7.46 7.18 4.58
N GLY A 164 -7.09 8.45 4.49
CA GLY A 164 -5.87 8.89 3.80
C GLY A 164 -5.95 8.99 2.27
N VAL A 165 -6.99 8.43 1.62
CA VAL A 165 -7.06 8.28 0.15
C VAL A 165 -7.43 9.54 -0.62
N ARG A 166 -7.72 10.65 0.05
CA ARG A 166 -7.98 11.96 -0.57
C ARG A 166 -6.85 12.94 -0.27
N GLU A 167 -6.72 13.95 -1.10
CA GLU A 167 -5.72 15.01 -0.92
C GLU A 167 -5.76 15.61 0.49
N GLY A 168 -4.61 15.73 1.12
CA GLY A 168 -4.44 16.30 2.46
C GLY A 168 -4.81 15.38 3.62
N HIS A 169 -5.68 14.38 3.44
CA HIS A 169 -6.18 13.56 4.55
C HIS A 169 -5.09 12.75 5.26
N LEU A 170 -4.06 12.30 4.52
CA LEU A 170 -2.94 11.59 5.15
C LEU A 170 -2.15 12.51 6.11
N ALA A 171 -1.98 13.79 5.75
CA ALA A 171 -1.35 14.78 6.64
C ALA A 171 -2.24 15.08 7.86
N GLU A 172 -3.55 15.20 7.69
CA GLU A 172 -4.52 15.34 8.80
C GLU A 172 -4.40 14.18 9.81
N LEU A 173 -4.25 12.94 9.32
CA LEU A 173 -4.05 11.76 10.17
C LEU A 173 -2.71 11.81 10.92
N PHE A 174 -1.65 12.31 10.28
CA PHE A 174 -0.35 12.49 10.91
C PHE A 174 -0.42 13.53 12.05
N GLU A 175 -1.10 14.66 11.82
CA GLU A 175 -1.35 15.68 12.84
C GLU A 175 -2.14 15.11 14.02
N ALA A 176 -3.21 14.35 13.73
CA ALA A 176 -4.04 13.71 14.76
C ALA A 176 -3.26 12.68 15.60
N ALA A 177 -2.27 12.02 15.02
CA ALA A 177 -1.37 11.10 15.72
C ALA A 177 -0.24 11.80 16.52
N GLY A 178 -0.20 13.14 16.50
CA GLY A 178 0.78 13.94 17.25
C GLY A 178 2.14 14.09 16.57
N LEU A 179 2.25 13.78 15.29
CA LEU A 179 3.47 14.01 14.52
C LEU A 179 3.62 15.51 14.20
N HIS A 180 4.86 15.95 14.00
CA HIS A 180 5.17 17.35 13.70
C HIS A 180 6.06 17.48 12.47
N GLU A 181 6.29 18.71 11.99
CA GLU A 181 7.03 19.00 10.75
C GLU A 181 6.51 18.17 9.56
N ILE A 182 5.17 18.15 9.40
CA ILE A 182 4.52 17.31 8.41
C ILE A 182 4.67 17.92 7.02
N GLU A 183 5.18 17.13 6.09
CA GLU A 183 5.30 17.45 4.68
C GLU A 183 4.46 16.47 3.86
N ALA A 184 3.50 16.98 3.09
CA ALA A 184 2.72 16.20 2.15
C ALA A 184 3.30 16.31 0.72
N THR A 185 3.28 15.22 -0.01
CA THR A 185 3.74 15.18 -1.40
C THR A 185 2.94 14.16 -2.21
N VAL A 186 3.23 14.08 -3.49
CA VAL A 186 2.57 13.18 -4.44
C VAL A 186 3.61 12.29 -5.09
N LEU A 187 3.34 10.98 -5.10
CA LEU A 187 4.15 10.00 -5.81
C LEU A 187 3.40 9.52 -7.06
N TRP A 188 4.16 9.25 -8.11
CA TRP A 188 3.61 8.80 -9.38
C TRP A 188 4.30 7.54 -9.86
N VAL A 189 3.50 6.57 -10.30
CA VAL A 189 4.00 5.37 -10.96
C VAL A 189 3.24 5.13 -12.26
N SER A 190 3.92 4.56 -13.24
CA SER A 190 3.31 4.19 -14.51
C SER A 190 3.64 2.74 -14.81
N LEU A 191 2.63 1.95 -15.14
CA LEU A 191 2.77 0.55 -15.50
C LEU A 191 2.12 0.30 -16.85
N GLU A 192 2.90 -0.26 -17.78
CA GLU A 192 2.41 -0.70 -19.08
C GLU A 192 1.75 -2.07 -18.97
N HIS A 193 0.59 -2.20 -19.60
CA HIS A 193 -0.13 -3.45 -19.79
C HIS A 193 -0.14 -3.81 -21.27
N ALA A 194 0.44 -4.95 -21.62
CA ALA A 194 0.53 -5.40 -22.99
C ALA A 194 -0.84 -5.70 -23.62
N THR A 195 -1.78 -6.21 -22.79
CA THR A 195 -3.14 -6.55 -23.22
C THR A 195 -4.15 -6.18 -22.15
N PHE A 196 -5.40 -6.08 -22.52
CA PHE A 196 -6.50 -5.93 -21.57
C PHE A 196 -6.54 -7.10 -20.57
N GLU A 197 -6.34 -8.33 -21.03
CA GLU A 197 -6.33 -9.54 -20.22
C GLU A 197 -5.26 -9.49 -19.12
N ALA A 198 -4.06 -9.02 -19.46
CA ALA A 198 -2.95 -8.87 -18.51
C ALA A 198 -3.25 -7.85 -17.40
N TRP A 199 -4.13 -6.87 -17.67
CA TRP A 199 -4.63 -5.91 -16.68
C TRP A 199 -5.83 -6.47 -15.91
N TRP A 200 -6.75 -7.21 -16.57
CA TRP A 200 -7.99 -7.70 -16.00
C TRP A 200 -7.81 -8.94 -15.10
N GLU A 201 -6.99 -9.91 -15.53
CA GLU A 201 -6.84 -11.21 -14.86
C GLU A 201 -6.54 -11.09 -13.36
N PRO A 202 -5.68 -10.17 -12.86
CA PRO A 202 -5.43 -10.05 -11.43
C PRO A 202 -6.67 -9.78 -10.56
N PHE A 203 -7.70 -9.10 -11.07
CA PHE A 203 -8.94 -8.87 -10.33
C PHE A 203 -9.72 -10.16 -10.08
N THR A 204 -9.60 -11.15 -10.98
CA THR A 204 -10.30 -12.44 -10.84
C THR A 204 -9.75 -13.33 -9.73
N ASN A 205 -8.63 -12.96 -9.11
CA ASN A 205 -8.03 -13.72 -8.01
C ASN A 205 -8.60 -13.34 -6.61
N GLY A 206 -9.59 -12.45 -6.54
CA GLY A 206 -10.25 -12.06 -5.30
C GLY A 206 -9.38 -11.25 -4.33
N VAL A 207 -8.28 -10.66 -4.81
CA VAL A 207 -7.35 -9.88 -3.98
C VAL A 207 -7.90 -8.48 -3.75
N GLY A 208 -7.90 -8.05 -2.49
CA GLY A 208 -8.32 -6.71 -2.08
C GLY A 208 -9.80 -6.39 -2.34
N PRO A 209 -10.22 -5.14 -2.13
CA PRO A 209 -11.61 -4.74 -2.29
C PRO A 209 -12.16 -4.95 -3.70
N ALA A 210 -11.43 -4.57 -4.74
CA ALA A 210 -11.87 -4.72 -6.13
C ALA A 210 -12.03 -6.18 -6.54
N GLY A 211 -11.10 -7.06 -6.16
CA GLY A 211 -11.22 -8.50 -6.41
C GLY A 211 -12.37 -9.13 -5.64
N SER A 212 -12.57 -8.74 -4.37
CA SER A 212 -13.70 -9.19 -3.54
C SER A 212 -15.04 -8.72 -4.11
N PHE A 213 -15.11 -7.47 -4.58
CA PHE A 213 -16.28 -6.94 -5.26
C PHE A 213 -16.60 -7.74 -6.53
N LEU A 214 -15.61 -7.96 -7.41
CA LEU A 214 -15.79 -8.75 -8.62
C LEU A 214 -16.32 -10.16 -8.30
N ALA A 215 -15.73 -10.83 -7.29
CA ALA A 215 -16.14 -12.16 -6.86
C ALA A 215 -17.57 -12.22 -6.28
N SER A 216 -18.08 -11.11 -5.73
CA SER A 216 -19.44 -11.01 -5.19
C SER A 216 -20.52 -10.89 -6.27
N LEU A 217 -20.15 -10.52 -7.50
CA LEU A 217 -21.08 -10.35 -8.62
C LEU A 217 -21.46 -11.70 -9.21
N GLY A 218 -22.71 -11.81 -9.68
CA GLY A 218 -23.15 -12.93 -10.52
C GLY A 218 -22.45 -12.94 -11.89
N ALA A 219 -22.36 -14.10 -12.53
CA ALA A 219 -21.61 -14.30 -13.77
C ALA A 219 -21.92 -13.27 -14.87
N ASP A 220 -23.20 -12.96 -15.09
CA ASP A 220 -23.61 -11.98 -16.12
C ASP A 220 -23.07 -10.57 -15.80
N ARG A 221 -23.12 -10.17 -14.52
CA ARG A 221 -22.61 -8.87 -14.07
C ARG A 221 -21.07 -8.79 -14.13
N GLN A 222 -20.36 -9.89 -13.89
CA GLN A 222 -18.91 -9.95 -14.09
C GLN A 222 -18.54 -9.73 -15.56
N VAL A 223 -19.29 -10.35 -16.48
CA VAL A 223 -19.11 -10.15 -17.93
C VAL A 223 -19.39 -8.69 -18.31
N GLU A 224 -20.50 -8.13 -17.82
CA GLU A 224 -20.88 -6.74 -18.08
C GLU A 224 -19.81 -5.76 -17.59
N LEU A 225 -19.31 -5.91 -16.36
CA LEU A 225 -18.23 -5.09 -15.80
C LEU A 225 -16.94 -5.20 -16.63
N ARG A 226 -16.58 -6.42 -17.02
CA ARG A 226 -15.40 -6.66 -17.86
C ARG A 226 -15.49 -5.94 -19.20
N GLU A 227 -16.64 -6.03 -19.88
CA GLU A 227 -16.85 -5.36 -21.17
C GLU A 227 -16.90 -3.84 -21.01
N THR A 228 -17.52 -3.33 -19.94
CA THR A 228 -17.47 -1.89 -19.61
C THR A 228 -16.03 -1.41 -19.43
N CYS A 229 -15.21 -2.12 -18.64
CA CYS A 229 -13.77 -1.82 -18.55
C CYS A 229 -13.08 -1.86 -19.91
N ARG A 230 -13.39 -2.85 -20.75
CA ARG A 230 -12.79 -2.99 -22.09
C ARG A 230 -13.09 -1.79 -22.99
N THR A 231 -14.32 -1.25 -22.94
CA THR A 231 -14.66 -0.07 -23.75
C THR A 231 -13.89 1.18 -23.33
N MET A 232 -13.43 1.26 -22.07
CA MET A 232 -12.63 2.37 -21.55
C MET A 232 -11.14 2.26 -21.94
N ILE A 233 -10.70 1.12 -22.47
CA ILE A 233 -9.33 0.85 -22.93
C ILE A 233 -9.35 0.62 -24.44
N PRO A 234 -9.29 1.69 -25.26
CA PRO A 234 -9.52 1.57 -26.71
C PRO A 234 -8.37 0.91 -27.47
N THR A 235 -7.18 0.89 -26.88
CA THR A 235 -5.96 0.38 -27.55
C THR A 235 -5.10 -0.41 -26.59
N THR A 236 -4.31 -1.37 -27.13
CA THR A 236 -3.26 -2.10 -26.43
C THR A 236 -1.96 -2.02 -27.23
N PRO A 237 -0.76 -1.94 -26.62
CA PRO A 237 -0.55 -1.80 -25.17
C PRO A 237 -1.08 -0.45 -24.63
N PHE A 238 -1.32 -0.36 -23.33
CA PHE A 238 -1.71 0.88 -22.67
C PHE A 238 -0.98 1.05 -21.33
N VAL A 239 -0.91 2.29 -20.87
CA VAL A 239 -0.24 2.64 -19.62
C VAL A 239 -1.27 3.09 -18.58
N VAL A 240 -1.21 2.49 -17.40
CA VAL A 240 -1.90 2.99 -16.21
C VAL A 240 -0.93 3.86 -15.42
N THR A 241 -1.19 5.17 -15.39
CA THR A 241 -0.47 6.10 -14.52
C THR A 241 -1.27 6.28 -13.24
N ALA A 242 -0.66 5.99 -12.11
CA ALA A 242 -1.29 6.05 -10.79
C ALA A 242 -0.61 7.06 -9.89
N ARG A 243 -1.43 7.77 -9.12
CA ARG A 243 -1.04 8.74 -8.11
C ARG A 243 -1.20 8.14 -6.71
N ALA A 244 -0.20 8.36 -5.85
CA ALA A 244 -0.30 8.10 -4.43
C ALA A 244 -0.08 9.39 -3.64
N TRP A 245 -0.93 9.63 -2.65
CA TRP A 245 -0.71 10.64 -1.62
C TRP A 245 0.34 10.13 -0.66
N ALA A 246 1.34 10.94 -0.37
CA ALA A 246 2.38 10.60 0.58
C ALA A 246 2.54 11.72 1.60
N ALA A 247 2.91 11.33 2.82
CA ALA A 247 3.28 12.26 3.87
C ALA A 247 4.50 11.74 4.62
N ARG A 248 5.32 12.66 5.13
CA ARG A 248 6.32 12.42 6.17
C ARG A 248 6.09 13.36 7.34
N GLY A 249 6.51 12.95 8.52
CA GLY A 249 6.49 13.75 9.73
C GLY A 249 7.54 13.25 10.71
N LEU A 250 7.78 13.99 11.78
CA LEU A 250 8.70 13.61 12.85
C LEU A 250 7.94 13.12 14.09
N ALA A 251 8.50 12.11 14.79
CA ALA A 251 7.98 11.56 16.03
C ALA A 251 8.35 12.41 17.25
#